data_31be4ee35be87de349d711274a3ef2b9
#
_entry.id   31be4ee35be87de349d711274a3ef2b9
#
_cell.length_a   1.000
_cell.length_b   1.000
_cell.length_c   1.000
_cell.angle_alpha   90.00
_cell.angle_beta   90.00
_cell.angle_gamma   90.00
#
_symmetry.space_group_name_H-M   'P 1'
#
loop_
_entity.id
_entity.type
_entity.pdbx_description
1 polymer ?
#
loop_
_entity_poly.entity_id
_entity_poly.type
_entity_poly.pdbx_seq_one_letter_code
_entity_poly.pdbx_strand_id
1 'polypeptide(L)'
;MSCRALTHVQHWRDGNLQGGDLDGGHKARDAREAALVALGHSLRAEGYAFTTVTPETHRRVNARPEAKVARSTRDVFGWSRPFAREVLSPRLRELLEQSGELELRDDGLLRSRVRFSSLGSGLYVHSAWPTVEQDAVFFGPDTYRFCSLLQRVPGTFRRAVDLGCGSGAGGLSVAGRSTEVVLSDLSTEALEFARVNAELNGAQAVQVVRSDLLRDVSGRFDLIAANPPYLADTDGRTYRDGGGTYGTDLSVRIVRESVERLEPGGTLVLYTGTPVVEGEDLLRTALEPVWRSAPLTNVSYEALDPDVFSEELEKERYADVERIALVALVARRA
;
A
#
# COMPACT_ATOMS: atom_id res chain seq x y z
N MET A 1 -31.51 -33.31 12.19
CA MET A 1 -30.79 -33.11 10.94
C MET A 1 -29.63 -32.13 11.26
N SER A 2 -28.43 -32.69 11.35
CA SER A 2 -27.24 -32.01 11.85
C SER A 2 -26.49 -31.35 10.68
N CYS A 3 -26.35 -30.07 10.70
CA CYS A 3 -25.53 -29.31 9.72
C CYS A 3 -24.11 -29.25 10.26
N ARG A 4 -23.20 -30.03 9.70
CA ARG A 4 -21.76 -29.93 9.97
C ARG A 4 -21.17 -28.79 9.14
N ALA A 5 -20.65 -27.77 9.81
CA ALA A 5 -19.80 -26.77 9.21
C ALA A 5 -18.46 -27.42 8.83
N LEU A 6 -18.14 -27.43 7.55
CA LEU A 6 -16.83 -27.83 7.03
C LEU A 6 -15.89 -26.62 7.09
N THR A 7 -14.99 -26.64 8.06
CA THR A 7 -13.82 -25.77 8.10
C THR A 7 -12.81 -26.22 7.06
N HIS A 8 -12.76 -25.56 5.91
CA HIS A 8 -11.64 -25.68 4.98
C HIS A 8 -10.64 -24.55 5.26
N VAL A 9 -9.65 -24.87 6.09
CA VAL A 9 -8.40 -24.08 6.16
C VAL A 9 -7.54 -24.55 4.99
N GLN A 10 -7.46 -23.75 3.93
CA GLN A 10 -6.52 -23.98 2.84
C GLN A 10 -5.13 -23.51 3.29
N HIS A 11 -4.21 -24.46 3.40
CA HIS A 11 -2.79 -24.19 3.67
C HIS A 11 -2.17 -23.33 2.56
N TRP A 12 -1.66 -22.21 2.93
CA TRP A 12 -0.76 -21.38 2.12
C TRP A 12 0.53 -22.15 1.86
N ARG A 13 0.87 -22.39 0.60
CA ARG A 13 2.15 -23.02 0.24
C ARG A 13 3.15 -21.91 -0.10
N ASP A 14 4.12 -21.71 0.79
CA ASP A 14 5.30 -20.91 0.50
C ASP A 14 6.18 -21.64 -0.51
N GLY A 15 6.64 -20.93 -1.54
CA GLY A 15 7.66 -21.41 -2.47
C GLY A 15 9.00 -21.57 -1.75
N ASN A 16 9.52 -22.76 -1.77
CA ASN A 16 10.75 -23.35 -1.29
C ASN A 16 11.90 -22.36 -0.95
N LEU A 17 12.23 -22.25 0.36
CA LEU A 17 13.55 -21.82 0.86
C LEU A 17 14.12 -22.89 1.77
N GLN A 18 15.36 -23.30 1.49
CA GLN A 18 16.05 -24.40 2.16
C GLN A 18 16.46 -24.08 3.61
N GLY A 19 16.38 -25.07 4.44
CA GLY A 19 16.37 -25.16 5.88
C GLY A 19 17.49 -24.49 6.68
N GLY A 20 17.10 -24.06 7.86
CA GLY A 20 17.89 -23.65 9.00
C GLY A 20 17.13 -22.60 9.79
N ASP A 21 16.62 -22.96 10.97
CA ASP A 21 15.94 -22.09 11.95
C ASP A 21 14.59 -21.45 11.53
N LEU A 22 13.87 -22.11 10.61
CA LEU A 22 12.65 -21.57 9.99
C LEU A 22 11.39 -21.69 10.87
N ASP A 23 11.33 -22.62 11.81
CA ASP A 23 10.11 -22.90 12.59
C ASP A 23 9.79 -21.82 13.65
N GLY A 24 10.81 -21.28 14.32
CA GLY A 24 10.64 -20.23 15.33
C GLY A 24 10.23 -18.88 14.72
N GLY A 25 10.85 -18.50 13.60
CA GLY A 25 10.54 -17.26 12.89
C GLY A 25 9.15 -17.28 12.24
N HIS A 26 8.72 -18.44 11.73
CA HIS A 26 7.39 -18.60 11.12
C HIS A 26 6.28 -18.48 12.17
N LYS A 27 6.42 -19.16 13.30
CA LYS A 27 5.46 -19.07 14.42
C LYS A 27 5.36 -17.67 15.02
N ALA A 28 6.48 -16.94 15.12
CA ALA A 28 6.48 -15.57 15.63
C ALA A 28 5.77 -14.60 14.67
N ARG A 29 5.97 -14.75 13.35
CA ARG A 29 5.27 -13.99 12.32
C ARG A 29 3.77 -14.27 12.35
N ASP A 30 3.37 -15.53 12.40
CA ASP A 30 1.96 -15.93 12.46
C ASP A 30 1.27 -15.34 13.72
N ALA A 31 1.97 -15.29 14.85
CA ALA A 31 1.47 -14.69 16.08
C ALA A 31 1.31 -13.17 15.97
N ARG A 32 2.26 -12.46 15.32
CA ARG A 32 2.18 -11.03 15.01
C ARG A 32 0.98 -10.72 14.12
N GLU A 33 0.87 -11.43 12.99
CA GLU A 33 -0.23 -11.25 12.04
C GLU A 33 -1.59 -11.49 12.72
N ALA A 34 -1.74 -12.57 13.47
CA ALA A 34 -2.98 -12.88 14.21
C ALA A 34 -3.35 -11.81 15.26
N ALA A 35 -2.35 -11.26 15.98
CA ALA A 35 -2.57 -10.20 16.94
C ALA A 35 -3.02 -8.89 16.26
N LEU A 36 -2.43 -8.54 15.10
CA LEU A 36 -2.83 -7.37 14.31
C LEU A 36 -4.25 -7.52 13.74
N VAL A 37 -4.63 -8.69 13.26
CA VAL A 37 -6.01 -8.99 12.80
C VAL A 37 -6.99 -8.83 13.96
N ALA A 38 -6.69 -9.43 15.12
CA ALA A 38 -7.53 -9.31 16.31
C ALA A 38 -7.64 -7.86 16.82
N LEU A 39 -6.54 -7.08 16.74
CA LEU A 39 -6.52 -5.66 17.07
C LEU A 39 -7.43 -4.87 16.12
N GLY A 40 -7.33 -5.12 14.81
CA GLY A 40 -8.19 -4.48 13.81
C GLY A 40 -9.68 -4.80 14.00
N HIS A 41 -10.02 -6.06 14.32
CA HIS A 41 -11.40 -6.44 14.65
C HIS A 41 -11.90 -5.75 15.93
N SER A 42 -11.06 -5.65 16.97
CA SER A 42 -11.43 -4.96 18.21
C SER A 42 -11.66 -3.46 17.96
N LEU A 43 -10.79 -2.80 17.17
CA LEU A 43 -10.97 -1.42 16.76
C LEU A 43 -12.28 -1.20 16.00
N ARG A 44 -12.59 -2.09 15.06
CA ARG A 44 -13.85 -2.05 14.28
C ARG A 44 -15.06 -2.21 15.18
N ALA A 45 -15.03 -3.11 16.17
CA ALA A 45 -16.09 -3.32 17.15
C ALA A 45 -16.31 -2.10 18.03
N GLU A 46 -15.29 -1.31 18.33
CA GLU A 46 -15.36 -0.03 19.05
C GLU A 46 -15.83 1.15 18.15
N GLY A 47 -16.14 0.90 16.87
CA GLY A 47 -16.55 1.95 15.91
C GLY A 47 -15.40 2.85 15.46
N TYR A 48 -14.16 2.38 15.55
CA TYR A 48 -12.99 3.13 15.11
C TYR A 48 -13.04 3.45 13.61
N ALA A 49 -12.77 4.71 13.29
CA ALA A 49 -12.58 5.18 11.92
C ALA A 49 -11.52 6.29 11.88
N PHE A 50 -10.67 6.25 10.85
CA PHE A 50 -9.68 7.28 10.63
C PHE A 50 -9.37 7.42 9.14
N THR A 51 -9.37 8.66 8.63
CA THR A 51 -8.87 8.98 7.29
C THR A 51 -7.44 9.50 7.42
N THR A 52 -6.49 8.81 6.81
CA THR A 52 -5.11 9.27 6.79
C THR A 52 -4.98 10.53 5.95
N VAL A 53 -4.36 11.53 6.53
CA VAL A 53 -4.10 12.84 5.92
C VAL A 53 -2.69 12.90 5.33
N THR A 54 -2.37 13.98 4.60
CA THR A 54 -1.00 14.22 4.13
C THR A 54 -0.01 14.33 5.29
N PRO A 55 1.27 14.00 5.09
CA PRO A 55 2.31 14.17 6.11
C PRO A 55 2.34 15.59 6.69
N GLU A 56 2.18 16.61 5.86
CA GLU A 56 2.17 18.01 6.30
C GLU A 56 0.94 18.34 7.17
N THR A 57 -0.25 17.89 6.79
CA THR A 57 -1.44 18.04 7.62
C THR A 57 -1.26 17.33 8.97
N HIS A 58 -0.68 16.11 8.94
CA HIS A 58 -0.40 15.34 10.15
C HIS A 58 0.54 16.10 11.09
N ARG A 59 1.64 16.62 10.55
CA ARG A 59 2.63 17.42 11.28
C ARG A 59 1.98 18.67 11.91
N ARG A 60 1.20 19.43 11.15
CA ARG A 60 0.50 20.64 11.63
C ARG A 60 -0.49 20.36 12.74
N VAL A 61 -1.29 19.30 12.59
CA VAL A 61 -2.27 18.93 13.62
C VAL A 61 -1.57 18.47 14.89
N ASN A 62 -0.54 17.63 14.81
CA ASN A 62 0.19 17.17 15.98
C ASN A 62 1.13 18.21 16.60
N ALA A 63 1.40 19.34 15.91
CA ALA A 63 2.13 20.45 16.49
C ALA A 63 1.32 21.26 17.52
N ARG A 64 -0.01 21.12 17.55
CA ARG A 64 -0.89 21.84 18.47
C ARG A 64 -0.61 21.42 19.92
N PRO A 65 -0.67 22.34 20.90
CA PRO A 65 -0.38 22.03 22.31
C PRO A 65 -1.21 20.87 22.87
N GLU A 66 -2.50 20.82 22.55
CA GLU A 66 -3.44 19.79 23.00
C GLU A 66 -3.26 18.43 22.32
N ALA A 67 -2.45 18.36 21.25
CA ALA A 67 -2.24 17.17 20.44
C ALA A 67 -0.93 16.42 20.78
N LYS A 68 -0.23 16.82 21.84
CA LYS A 68 1.07 16.22 22.21
C LYS A 68 0.96 14.80 22.75
N VAL A 69 -0.16 14.48 23.40
CA VAL A 69 -0.42 13.16 24.00
C VAL A 69 -1.83 12.71 23.58
N ALA A 70 -1.96 11.44 23.26
CA ALA A 70 -3.24 10.85 22.88
C ALA A 70 -4.23 10.83 24.05
N ARG A 71 -5.51 11.05 23.75
CA ARG A 71 -6.64 11.00 24.68
C ARG A 71 -7.70 9.97 24.28
N SER A 72 -7.52 9.34 23.14
CA SER A 72 -8.46 8.38 22.56
C SER A 72 -7.74 7.33 21.72
N THR A 73 -8.41 6.22 21.46
CA THR A 73 -7.98 5.18 20.51
C THR A 73 -7.65 5.77 19.13
N ARG A 74 -8.43 6.78 18.69
CA ARG A 74 -8.21 7.47 17.43
C ARG A 74 -6.92 8.31 17.42
N ASP A 75 -6.53 8.89 18.55
CA ASP A 75 -5.26 9.61 18.68
C ASP A 75 -4.06 8.65 18.59
N VAL A 76 -4.20 7.45 19.16
CA VAL A 76 -3.14 6.42 19.14
C VAL A 76 -2.97 5.86 17.72
N PHE A 77 -4.03 5.25 17.17
CA PHE A 77 -3.94 4.50 15.92
C PHE A 77 -4.20 5.33 14.65
N GLY A 78 -4.67 6.56 14.78
CA GLY A 78 -4.85 7.47 13.67
C GLY A 78 -3.75 8.54 13.62
N TRP A 79 -3.60 9.30 14.71
CA TRP A 79 -2.64 10.40 14.77
C TRP A 79 -1.23 9.99 15.21
N SER A 80 -0.99 8.73 15.52
CA SER A 80 0.31 8.18 15.99
C SER A 80 0.89 8.95 17.19
N ARG A 81 0.02 9.43 18.09
CA ARG A 81 0.44 10.18 19.26
C ARG A 81 0.93 9.25 20.36
N PRO A 82 1.95 9.64 21.13
CA PRO A 82 2.29 8.93 22.35
C PRO A 82 1.13 8.96 23.36
N PHE A 83 1.01 7.92 24.18
CA PHE A 83 -0.14 7.76 25.07
C PHE A 83 0.22 7.19 26.43
N ALA A 84 -0.54 7.57 27.46
CA ALA A 84 -0.49 6.93 28.76
C ALA A 84 -1.25 5.59 28.73
N ARG A 85 -0.84 4.65 29.58
CA ARG A 85 -1.33 3.26 29.58
C ARG A 85 -2.87 3.15 29.61
N GLU A 86 -3.54 4.10 30.26
CA GLU A 86 -4.98 4.12 30.51
C GLU A 86 -5.80 4.55 29.27
N VAL A 87 -5.18 5.10 28.25
CA VAL A 87 -5.85 5.57 27.03
C VAL A 87 -6.44 4.41 26.22
N LEU A 88 -5.75 3.27 26.20
CA LEU A 88 -6.24 2.06 25.56
C LEU A 88 -6.89 1.11 26.58
N SER A 89 -7.96 0.45 26.20
CA SER A 89 -8.51 -0.66 26.96
C SER A 89 -7.46 -1.75 27.20
N PRO A 90 -7.55 -2.54 28.28
CA PRO A 90 -6.61 -3.63 28.53
C PRO A 90 -6.47 -4.56 27.33
N ARG A 91 -7.57 -4.86 26.63
CA ARG A 91 -7.60 -5.74 25.46
C ARG A 91 -6.84 -5.15 24.28
N LEU A 92 -7.06 -3.89 23.93
CA LEU A 92 -6.34 -3.26 22.81
C LEU A 92 -4.84 -3.18 23.09
N ARG A 93 -4.46 -2.86 24.31
CA ARG A 93 -3.05 -2.79 24.71
C ARG A 93 -2.37 -4.15 24.67
N GLU A 94 -3.02 -5.20 25.19
CA GLU A 94 -2.51 -6.57 25.14
C GLU A 94 -2.28 -7.04 23.69
N LEU A 95 -3.23 -6.78 22.80
CA LEU A 95 -3.11 -7.13 21.37
C LEU A 95 -1.97 -6.35 20.68
N LEU A 96 -1.83 -5.07 20.99
CA LEU A 96 -0.74 -4.25 20.48
C LEU A 96 0.63 -4.74 21.02
N GLU A 97 0.71 -5.19 22.28
CA GLU A 97 1.91 -5.78 22.86
C GLU A 97 2.23 -7.15 22.23
N GLN A 98 1.21 -8.01 22.06
CA GLN A 98 1.36 -9.33 21.42
C GLN A 98 1.81 -9.21 19.95
N SER A 99 1.39 -8.16 19.24
CA SER A 99 1.85 -7.89 17.87
C SER A 99 3.31 -7.42 17.81
N GLY A 100 3.93 -7.07 18.95
CA GLY A 100 5.26 -6.47 18.97
C GLY A 100 5.31 -5.01 18.51
N GLU A 101 4.15 -4.36 18.32
CA GLU A 101 4.06 -3.00 17.80
C GLU A 101 3.92 -1.92 18.89
N LEU A 102 4.03 -2.30 20.16
CA LEU A 102 4.05 -1.41 21.30
C LEU A 102 5.48 -1.00 21.65
N GLU A 103 5.76 0.27 21.66
CA GLU A 103 7.04 0.87 22.02
C GLU A 103 6.90 1.64 23.34
N LEU A 104 7.87 1.45 24.26
CA LEU A 104 8.02 2.29 25.44
C LEU A 104 9.03 3.40 25.13
N ARG A 105 8.64 4.64 25.29
CA ARG A 105 9.45 5.83 25.06
C ARG A 105 10.24 6.22 26.32
N ASP A 106 11.29 7.02 26.14
CA ASP A 106 12.14 7.53 27.24
C ASP A 106 11.37 8.42 28.23
N ASP A 107 10.29 9.06 27.77
CA ASP A 107 9.41 9.89 28.60
C ASP A 107 8.36 9.10 29.42
N GLY A 108 8.42 7.76 29.35
CA GLY A 108 7.50 6.85 30.02
C GLY A 108 6.14 6.67 29.35
N LEU A 109 5.90 7.37 28.24
CA LEU A 109 4.71 7.17 27.43
C LEU A 109 4.90 5.97 26.49
N LEU A 110 3.78 5.40 26.07
CA LEU A 110 3.73 4.32 25.08
C LEU A 110 3.50 4.91 23.68
N ARG A 111 3.89 4.18 22.64
CA ARG A 111 3.66 4.50 21.25
C ARG A 111 3.29 3.25 20.47
N SER A 112 2.36 3.37 19.52
CA SER A 112 2.10 2.33 18.52
C SER A 112 3.00 2.55 17.30
N ARG A 113 3.62 1.49 16.80
CA ARG A 113 4.37 1.50 15.53
C ARG A 113 3.48 1.25 14.33
N VAL A 114 2.22 0.93 14.55
CA VAL A 114 1.22 0.75 13.50
C VAL A 114 0.07 1.77 13.61
N ARG A 115 -0.56 2.04 12.46
CA ARG A 115 -1.78 2.82 12.30
C ARG A 115 -2.85 1.96 11.67
N PHE A 116 -4.10 2.39 11.85
CA PHE A 116 -5.24 1.83 11.15
C PHE A 116 -5.99 2.94 10.41
N SER A 117 -6.26 2.71 9.14
CA SER A 117 -6.98 3.68 8.30
C SER A 117 -8.19 3.05 7.64
N SER A 118 -9.28 3.80 7.59
CA SER A 118 -10.53 3.38 6.95
C SER A 118 -10.50 3.68 5.45
N LEU A 119 -10.94 2.73 4.63
CA LEU A 119 -11.17 2.92 3.19
C LEU A 119 -12.46 2.19 2.80
N GLY A 120 -13.49 2.94 2.42
CA GLY A 120 -14.83 2.37 2.26
C GLY A 120 -15.33 1.76 3.57
N SER A 121 -15.76 0.51 3.54
CA SER A 121 -16.13 -0.29 4.72
C SER A 121 -14.94 -1.03 5.34
N GLY A 122 -13.77 -0.98 4.70
CA GLY A 122 -12.55 -1.67 5.13
C GLY A 122 -11.74 -0.89 6.16
N LEU A 123 -10.92 -1.62 6.92
CA LEU A 123 -9.93 -1.09 7.85
C LEU A 123 -8.57 -1.72 7.49
N TYR A 124 -7.53 -0.89 7.40
CA TYR A 124 -6.22 -1.29 6.92
C TYR A 124 -5.14 -0.91 7.92
N VAL A 125 -4.31 -1.88 8.32
CA VAL A 125 -3.09 -1.64 9.11
C VAL A 125 -1.95 -1.25 8.18
N HIS A 126 -1.13 -0.32 8.65
CA HIS A 126 0.07 0.17 7.98
C HIS A 126 1.01 0.83 8.99
N SER A 127 2.20 1.26 8.57
CA SER A 127 3.18 1.87 9.46
C SER A 127 2.70 3.18 10.09
N ALA A 128 3.12 3.43 11.33
CA ALA A 128 2.82 4.66 12.04
C ALA A 128 3.54 5.87 11.42
N TRP A 129 3.10 7.06 11.76
CA TRP A 129 3.75 8.32 11.40
C TRP A 129 4.71 8.79 12.53
N PRO A 130 5.88 9.35 12.20
CA PRO A 130 6.44 9.50 10.86
C PRO A 130 6.91 8.17 10.27
N THR A 131 6.72 7.99 8.95
CA THR A 131 7.20 6.84 8.19
C THR A 131 8.67 7.06 7.86
N VAL A 132 9.56 6.76 8.79
CA VAL A 132 11.01 7.00 8.66
C VAL A 132 11.81 5.73 8.41
N GLU A 133 11.25 4.58 8.75
CA GLU A 133 11.90 3.29 8.52
C GLU A 133 12.02 3.00 7.02
N GLN A 134 13.11 2.33 6.64
CA GLN A 134 13.41 2.04 5.24
C GLN A 134 12.33 1.17 4.58
N ASP A 135 11.77 0.23 5.32
CA ASP A 135 10.73 -0.72 4.91
C ASP A 135 9.32 -0.29 5.33
N ALA A 136 9.14 0.95 5.79
CA ALA A 136 7.83 1.46 6.19
C ALA A 136 6.80 1.34 5.08
N VAL A 137 5.59 0.94 5.43
CA VAL A 137 4.46 0.81 4.52
C VAL A 137 3.60 2.06 4.61
N PHE A 138 3.61 2.84 3.56
CA PHE A 138 2.84 4.08 3.47
C PHE A 138 1.37 3.79 3.15
N PHE A 139 0.48 4.56 3.79
CA PHE A 139 -0.94 4.64 3.46
C PHE A 139 -1.37 6.10 3.62
N GLY A 140 -1.89 6.70 2.55
CA GLY A 140 -2.21 8.12 2.56
C GLY A 140 -3.19 8.52 1.46
N PRO A 141 -3.30 9.83 1.16
CA PRO A 141 -4.21 10.36 0.14
C PRO A 141 -4.08 9.67 -1.22
N ASP A 142 -2.87 9.27 -1.61
CA ASP A 142 -2.63 8.57 -2.88
C ASP A 142 -3.24 7.18 -2.90
N THR A 143 -3.23 6.47 -1.77
CA THR A 143 -3.91 5.18 -1.63
C THR A 143 -5.42 5.33 -1.87
N TYR A 144 -6.06 6.38 -1.32
CA TYR A 144 -7.49 6.65 -1.55
C TYR A 144 -7.78 6.98 -3.02
N ARG A 145 -6.95 7.83 -3.65
CA ARG A 145 -7.10 8.20 -5.07
C ARG A 145 -6.90 7.00 -5.98
N PHE A 146 -5.87 6.19 -5.73
CA PHE A 146 -5.59 4.97 -6.48
C PHE A 146 -6.74 3.96 -6.38
N CYS A 147 -7.22 3.66 -5.18
CA CYS A 147 -8.38 2.78 -5.01
C CYS A 147 -9.64 3.34 -5.69
N SER A 148 -9.87 4.67 -5.63
CA SER A 148 -10.96 5.31 -6.36
C SER A 148 -10.82 5.19 -7.88
N LEU A 149 -9.60 5.28 -8.42
CA LEU A 149 -9.32 5.04 -9.83
C LEU A 149 -9.65 3.60 -10.22
N LEU A 150 -9.20 2.61 -9.43
CA LEU A 150 -9.49 1.20 -9.66
C LEU A 150 -10.99 0.90 -9.66
N GLN A 151 -11.77 1.55 -8.78
CA GLN A 151 -13.23 1.38 -8.73
C GLN A 151 -13.93 1.86 -10.02
N ARG A 152 -13.33 2.76 -10.79
CA ARG A 152 -13.88 3.25 -12.08
C ARG A 152 -13.59 2.31 -13.24
N VAL A 153 -12.65 1.37 -13.11
CA VAL A 153 -12.39 0.36 -14.16
C VAL A 153 -13.58 -0.60 -14.21
N PRO A 154 -14.28 -0.72 -15.36
CA PRO A 154 -15.49 -1.52 -15.44
C PRO A 154 -15.18 -3.03 -15.47
N GLY A 155 -16.18 -3.84 -15.10
CA GLY A 155 -16.16 -5.29 -15.25
C GLY A 155 -15.69 -6.06 -14.04
N THR A 156 -15.58 -7.38 -14.24
CA THR A 156 -15.03 -8.36 -13.30
C THR A 156 -13.74 -8.94 -13.85
N PHE A 157 -12.89 -9.45 -13.00
CA PHE A 157 -11.58 -9.96 -13.37
C PHE A 157 -11.46 -11.43 -12.96
N ARG A 158 -10.98 -12.31 -13.83
CA ARG A 158 -10.57 -13.65 -13.41
C ARG A 158 -9.34 -13.53 -12.52
N ARG A 159 -8.36 -12.74 -12.97
CA ARG A 159 -7.10 -12.59 -12.28
C ARG A 159 -6.62 -11.14 -12.30
N ALA A 160 -6.45 -10.56 -11.12
CA ALA A 160 -5.92 -9.23 -10.92
C ALA A 160 -4.56 -9.28 -10.20
N VAL A 161 -3.67 -8.33 -10.46
CA VAL A 161 -2.44 -8.16 -9.68
C VAL A 161 -2.24 -6.70 -9.31
N ASP A 162 -1.79 -6.47 -8.07
CA ASP A 162 -1.36 -5.18 -7.52
C ASP A 162 0.16 -5.21 -7.34
N LEU A 163 0.89 -4.40 -8.11
CA LEU A 163 2.36 -4.37 -8.14
C LEU A 163 2.89 -3.29 -7.21
N GLY A 164 3.77 -3.66 -6.28
CA GLY A 164 4.18 -2.80 -5.20
C GLY A 164 3.01 -2.53 -4.27
N CYS A 165 2.34 -3.62 -3.84
CA CYS A 165 1.01 -3.55 -3.21
C CYS A 165 1.01 -2.82 -1.85
N GLY A 166 2.16 -2.67 -1.19
CA GLY A 166 2.27 -2.05 0.13
C GLY A 166 1.30 -2.71 1.14
N SER A 167 0.33 -1.95 1.62
CA SER A 167 -0.73 -2.46 2.52
C SER A 167 -1.75 -3.38 1.84
N GLY A 168 -1.66 -3.60 0.53
CA GLY A 168 -2.61 -4.38 -0.25
C GLY A 168 -3.91 -3.65 -0.60
N ALA A 169 -4.06 -2.38 -0.24
CA ALA A 169 -5.33 -1.66 -0.38
C ALA A 169 -5.83 -1.59 -1.84
N GLY A 170 -4.92 -1.42 -2.81
CA GLY A 170 -5.25 -1.38 -4.23
C GLY A 170 -5.90 -2.69 -4.69
N GLY A 171 -5.18 -3.80 -4.58
CA GLY A 171 -5.67 -5.12 -4.98
C GLY A 171 -6.91 -5.56 -4.18
N LEU A 172 -6.94 -5.30 -2.88
CA LEU A 172 -8.10 -5.61 -2.03
C LEU A 172 -9.35 -4.81 -2.41
N SER A 173 -9.19 -3.59 -2.94
CA SER A 173 -10.30 -2.77 -3.41
C SER A 173 -11.05 -3.39 -4.59
N VAL A 174 -10.43 -4.30 -5.34
CA VAL A 174 -11.04 -5.02 -6.47
C VAL A 174 -11.32 -6.48 -6.16
N ALA A 175 -10.98 -6.98 -4.97
CA ALA A 175 -11.13 -8.39 -4.60
C ALA A 175 -12.57 -8.89 -4.72
N GLY A 176 -13.58 -8.07 -4.35
CA GLY A 176 -14.98 -8.44 -4.44
C GLY A 176 -15.51 -8.65 -5.88
N ARG A 177 -14.74 -8.29 -6.90
CA ARG A 177 -15.06 -8.49 -8.32
C ARG A 177 -13.95 -9.20 -9.09
N SER A 178 -13.06 -9.87 -8.37
CA SER A 178 -11.97 -10.69 -8.91
C SER A 178 -12.12 -12.12 -8.43
N THR A 179 -11.80 -13.09 -9.31
CA THR A 179 -11.75 -14.50 -8.90
C THR A 179 -10.48 -14.82 -8.14
N GLU A 180 -9.37 -14.19 -8.53
CA GLU A 180 -8.07 -14.27 -7.88
C GLU A 180 -7.42 -12.87 -7.85
N VAL A 181 -6.83 -12.51 -6.73
CA VAL A 181 -6.00 -11.30 -6.57
C VAL A 181 -4.61 -11.69 -6.13
N VAL A 182 -3.60 -11.20 -6.84
CA VAL A 182 -2.20 -11.32 -6.44
C VAL A 182 -1.74 -9.98 -5.89
N LEU A 183 -1.22 -9.97 -4.68
CA LEU A 183 -0.56 -8.83 -4.04
C LEU A 183 0.95 -9.07 -4.09
N SER A 184 1.66 -8.26 -4.85
CA SER A 184 3.09 -8.44 -5.11
C SER A 184 3.89 -7.27 -4.56
N ASP A 185 4.92 -7.55 -3.75
CA ASP A 185 5.84 -6.54 -3.23
C ASP A 185 7.24 -7.14 -2.99
N LEU A 186 8.26 -6.30 -2.90
CA LEU A 186 9.62 -6.70 -2.48
C LEU A 186 9.78 -6.67 -0.95
N SER A 187 9.07 -5.77 -0.27
CA SER A 187 9.15 -5.58 1.18
C SER A 187 8.42 -6.70 1.92
N THR A 188 9.14 -7.36 2.84
CA THR A 188 8.53 -8.36 3.73
C THR A 188 7.47 -7.74 4.62
N GLU A 189 7.70 -6.53 5.14
CA GLU A 189 6.75 -5.79 5.97
C GLU A 189 5.46 -5.47 5.19
N ALA A 190 5.58 -5.03 3.93
CA ALA A 190 4.43 -4.80 3.07
C ALA A 190 3.60 -6.09 2.87
N LEU A 191 4.25 -7.22 2.62
CA LEU A 191 3.58 -8.50 2.43
C LEU A 191 2.90 -9.00 3.72
N GLU A 192 3.47 -8.75 4.90
CA GLU A 192 2.84 -9.07 6.19
C GLU A 192 1.59 -8.22 6.40
N PHE A 193 1.66 -6.90 6.20
CA PHE A 193 0.47 -6.05 6.28
C PHE A 193 -0.57 -6.39 5.21
N ALA A 194 -0.16 -6.76 4.00
CA ALA A 194 -1.09 -7.18 2.95
C ALA A 194 -1.87 -8.44 3.35
N ARG A 195 -1.22 -9.44 4.00
CA ARG A 195 -1.89 -10.63 4.54
C ARG A 195 -2.86 -10.28 5.66
N VAL A 196 -2.41 -9.50 6.64
CA VAL A 196 -3.27 -9.02 7.75
C VAL A 196 -4.49 -8.27 7.20
N ASN A 197 -4.29 -7.38 6.24
CA ASN A 197 -5.37 -6.59 5.65
C ASN A 197 -6.33 -7.44 4.81
N ALA A 198 -5.83 -8.46 4.10
CA ALA A 198 -6.67 -9.41 3.39
C ALA A 198 -7.59 -10.17 4.36
N GLU A 199 -7.04 -10.70 5.45
CA GLU A 199 -7.80 -11.42 6.47
C GLU A 199 -8.77 -10.49 7.21
N LEU A 200 -8.30 -9.34 7.70
CA LEU A 200 -9.10 -8.34 8.41
C LEU A 200 -10.32 -7.87 7.60
N ASN A 201 -10.18 -7.77 6.28
CA ASN A 201 -11.27 -7.36 5.39
C ASN A 201 -12.03 -8.55 4.76
N GLY A 202 -11.74 -9.79 5.17
CA GLY A 202 -12.44 -10.98 4.71
C GLY A 202 -12.28 -11.26 3.22
N ALA A 203 -11.17 -10.79 2.62
CA ALA A 203 -10.91 -11.02 1.21
C ALA A 203 -10.56 -12.50 0.96
N GLN A 204 -11.27 -13.11 0.00
CA GLN A 204 -11.04 -14.49 -0.39
C GLN A 204 -10.15 -14.55 -1.63
N ALA A 205 -9.48 -15.70 -1.85
CA ALA A 205 -8.67 -15.97 -3.03
C ALA A 205 -7.60 -14.89 -3.31
N VAL A 206 -6.96 -14.41 -2.24
CA VAL A 206 -5.83 -13.48 -2.29
C VAL A 206 -4.53 -14.26 -2.14
N GLN A 207 -3.62 -14.08 -3.09
CA GLN A 207 -2.26 -14.61 -3.05
C GLN A 207 -1.28 -13.47 -2.77
N VAL A 208 -0.42 -13.61 -1.77
CA VAL A 208 0.62 -12.62 -1.44
C VAL A 208 1.97 -13.19 -1.82
N VAL A 209 2.69 -12.50 -2.71
CA VAL A 209 3.91 -12.99 -3.36
C VAL A 209 5.03 -11.97 -3.21
N ARG A 210 6.19 -12.42 -2.73
CA ARG A 210 7.40 -11.60 -2.80
C ARG A 210 7.98 -11.66 -4.21
N SER A 211 7.98 -10.52 -4.90
CA SER A 211 8.45 -10.44 -6.28
C SER A 211 8.94 -9.04 -6.64
N ASP A 212 9.97 -8.98 -7.44
CA ASP A 212 10.33 -7.77 -8.16
C ASP A 212 9.39 -7.64 -9.37
N LEU A 213 8.35 -6.83 -9.19
CA LEU A 213 7.21 -6.69 -10.11
C LEU A 213 6.59 -8.06 -10.44
N LEU A 214 6.67 -8.50 -11.70
CA LEU A 214 6.07 -9.74 -12.20
C LEU A 214 7.05 -10.91 -12.31
N ARG A 215 8.29 -10.76 -11.83
CA ARG A 215 9.37 -11.76 -12.02
C ARG A 215 9.00 -13.13 -11.45
N ASP A 216 8.51 -13.17 -10.21
CA ASP A 216 8.18 -14.41 -9.48
C ASP A 216 6.67 -14.71 -9.50
N VAL A 217 5.90 -13.90 -10.24
CA VAL A 217 4.47 -14.06 -10.43
C VAL A 217 4.20 -14.67 -11.80
N SER A 218 3.60 -15.85 -11.87
CA SER A 218 3.33 -16.57 -13.12
C SER A 218 2.02 -16.14 -13.79
N GLY A 219 1.87 -16.43 -15.08
CA GLY A 219 0.62 -16.27 -15.82
C GLY A 219 0.35 -14.84 -16.32
N ARG A 220 -0.87 -14.62 -16.83
CA ARG A 220 -1.37 -13.36 -17.35
C ARG A 220 -2.53 -12.84 -16.51
N PHE A 221 -2.92 -11.59 -16.72
CA PHE A 221 -3.88 -10.89 -15.87
C PHE A 221 -4.91 -10.12 -16.70
N ASP A 222 -6.15 -10.12 -16.21
CA ASP A 222 -7.21 -9.26 -16.75
C ASP A 222 -7.08 -7.82 -16.23
N LEU A 223 -6.46 -7.66 -15.03
CA LEU A 223 -6.12 -6.35 -14.46
C LEU A 223 -4.71 -6.38 -13.89
N ILE A 224 -3.87 -5.45 -14.33
CA ILE A 224 -2.61 -5.11 -13.68
C ILE A 224 -2.74 -3.70 -13.14
N ALA A 225 -2.57 -3.55 -11.84
CA ALA A 225 -2.65 -2.29 -11.13
C ALA A 225 -1.32 -1.96 -10.47
N ALA A 226 -0.95 -0.68 -10.42
CA ALA A 226 0.24 -0.24 -9.71
C ALA A 226 0.12 1.20 -9.23
N ASN A 227 0.60 1.42 -8.00
CA ASN A 227 0.87 2.74 -7.43
C ASN A 227 2.30 2.74 -6.88
N PRO A 228 3.31 2.73 -7.76
CA PRO A 228 4.70 2.63 -7.37
C PRO A 228 5.19 3.91 -6.68
N PRO A 229 6.33 3.85 -5.97
CA PRO A 229 7.12 5.04 -5.66
C PRO A 229 7.44 5.82 -6.93
N TYR A 230 7.39 7.15 -6.85
CA TYR A 230 7.59 8.02 -8.00
C TYR A 230 8.38 9.31 -7.69
N LEU A 231 8.93 9.41 -6.50
CA LEU A 231 9.86 10.46 -6.15
C LEU A 231 11.30 9.96 -6.34
N ALA A 232 12.23 10.87 -6.51
CA ALA A 232 13.64 10.55 -6.43
C ALA A 232 14.08 10.69 -4.96
N ASP A 233 14.18 9.58 -4.21
CA ASP A 233 14.51 9.61 -2.79
C ASP A 233 15.98 9.25 -2.53
N THR A 234 16.72 10.14 -1.83
CA THR A 234 18.11 9.88 -1.40
C THR A 234 18.22 9.35 0.01
N ASP A 235 17.13 9.39 0.76
CA ASP A 235 17.13 8.98 2.17
C ASP A 235 16.99 7.46 2.31
N GLY A 236 16.98 6.72 1.17
CA GLY A 236 16.94 5.26 1.11
C GLY A 236 15.60 4.63 1.46
N ARG A 237 14.52 5.41 1.39
CA ARG A 237 13.15 4.92 1.64
C ARG A 237 12.59 4.27 0.38
N THR A 238 12.55 2.95 0.36
CA THR A 238 12.15 2.16 -0.81
C THR A 238 10.73 2.47 -1.29
N TYR A 239 9.81 2.82 -0.38
CA TYR A 239 8.42 3.17 -0.72
C TYR A 239 8.27 4.55 -1.40
N ARG A 240 9.36 5.34 -1.56
CA ARG A 240 9.35 6.66 -2.22
C ARG A 240 10.19 6.70 -3.47
N ASP A 241 11.22 5.86 -3.60
CA ASP A 241 12.19 5.93 -4.67
C ASP A 241 11.68 5.22 -5.94
N GLY A 242 11.32 6.01 -6.94
CA GLY A 242 10.91 5.56 -8.27
C GLY A 242 12.07 5.28 -9.23
N GLY A 243 13.30 5.50 -8.79
CA GLY A 243 14.52 5.30 -9.57
C GLY A 243 14.79 6.38 -10.63
N GLY A 244 16.02 6.42 -11.11
CA GLY A 244 16.48 7.40 -12.09
C GLY A 244 16.62 8.82 -11.53
N THR A 245 16.82 9.79 -12.41
CA THR A 245 17.04 11.18 -12.03
C THR A 245 15.81 11.80 -11.37
N TYR A 246 14.62 11.44 -11.85
CA TYR A 246 13.35 12.07 -11.47
C TYR A 246 12.32 11.12 -10.88
N GLY A 247 12.67 9.85 -10.59
CA GLY A 247 11.74 8.88 -9.99
C GLY A 247 10.80 8.19 -10.98
N THR A 248 11.05 8.26 -12.29
CA THR A 248 10.15 7.74 -13.33
C THR A 248 10.47 6.31 -13.81
N ASP A 249 11.67 5.81 -13.55
CA ASP A 249 12.18 4.56 -14.15
C ASP A 249 11.32 3.34 -13.79
N LEU A 250 10.89 3.24 -12.53
CA LEU A 250 10.06 2.14 -12.07
C LEU A 250 8.69 2.14 -12.77
N SER A 251 8.07 3.30 -12.96
CA SER A 251 6.81 3.44 -13.70
C SER A 251 6.93 2.99 -15.15
N VAL A 252 8.04 3.36 -15.82
CA VAL A 252 8.33 2.91 -17.20
C VAL A 252 8.53 1.39 -17.26
N ARG A 253 9.26 0.83 -16.30
CA ARG A 253 9.49 -0.62 -16.20
C ARG A 253 8.18 -1.38 -15.97
N ILE A 254 7.31 -0.89 -15.08
CA ILE A 254 5.98 -1.46 -14.82
C ILE A 254 5.17 -1.54 -16.11
N VAL A 255 5.09 -0.45 -16.89
CA VAL A 255 4.31 -0.45 -18.13
C VAL A 255 4.86 -1.48 -19.12
N ARG A 256 6.18 -1.55 -19.32
CA ARG A 256 6.81 -2.52 -20.23
C ARG A 256 6.51 -3.96 -19.84
N GLU A 257 6.73 -4.33 -18.59
CA GLU A 257 6.46 -5.68 -18.08
C GLU A 257 4.98 -6.03 -18.14
N SER A 258 4.10 -5.06 -17.84
CA SER A 258 2.65 -5.26 -17.84
C SER A 258 2.09 -5.57 -19.22
N VAL A 259 2.57 -4.89 -20.27
CA VAL A 259 2.12 -5.15 -21.65
C VAL A 259 2.24 -6.62 -22.04
N GLU A 260 3.34 -7.26 -21.66
CA GLU A 260 3.60 -8.67 -21.97
C GLU A 260 2.74 -9.63 -21.15
N ARG A 261 2.27 -9.19 -19.99
CA ARG A 261 1.60 -10.02 -18.99
C ARG A 261 0.09 -9.79 -18.90
N LEU A 262 -0.47 -8.83 -19.65
CA LEU A 262 -1.90 -8.68 -19.79
C LEU A 262 -2.50 -9.80 -20.66
N GLU A 263 -3.71 -10.24 -20.34
CA GLU A 263 -4.56 -11.03 -21.25
C GLU A 263 -5.07 -10.15 -22.39
N PRO A 264 -5.45 -10.71 -23.56
CA PRO A 264 -6.19 -9.96 -24.56
C PRO A 264 -7.46 -9.34 -23.95
N GLY A 265 -7.64 -8.04 -24.14
CA GLY A 265 -8.71 -7.27 -23.49
C GLY A 265 -8.45 -6.91 -22.01
N GLY A 266 -7.33 -7.34 -21.44
CA GLY A 266 -6.92 -6.96 -20.07
C GLY A 266 -6.54 -5.50 -19.95
N THR A 267 -6.61 -4.95 -18.75
CA THR A 267 -6.43 -3.52 -18.45
C THR A 267 -5.22 -3.30 -17.55
N LEU A 268 -4.36 -2.35 -17.95
CA LEU A 268 -3.33 -1.76 -17.08
C LEU A 268 -3.87 -0.49 -16.45
N VAL A 269 -3.65 -0.32 -15.15
CA VAL A 269 -3.90 0.91 -14.41
C VAL A 269 -2.64 1.29 -13.66
N LEU A 270 -2.01 2.38 -14.04
CA LEU A 270 -0.88 2.96 -13.34
C LEU A 270 -1.30 4.32 -12.77
N TYR A 271 -1.16 4.49 -11.47
CA TYR A 271 -1.28 5.75 -10.76
C TYR A 271 0.13 6.14 -10.28
N THR A 272 0.62 7.32 -10.65
CA THR A 272 1.99 7.71 -10.33
C THR A 272 2.18 9.23 -10.39
N GLY A 273 3.33 9.72 -9.94
CA GLY A 273 3.73 11.10 -10.14
C GLY A 273 4.59 11.27 -11.38
N THR A 274 4.58 12.48 -11.92
CA THR A 274 5.48 12.90 -12.99
C THR A 274 6.05 14.28 -12.73
N PRO A 275 7.36 14.49 -12.83
CA PRO A 275 7.94 15.82 -12.86
C PRO A 275 7.67 16.52 -14.20
N VAL A 276 7.42 17.81 -14.15
CA VAL A 276 7.27 18.67 -15.32
C VAL A 276 8.45 19.64 -15.36
N VAL A 277 9.17 19.62 -16.47
CA VAL A 277 10.34 20.46 -16.73
C VAL A 277 10.12 21.21 -18.03
N GLU A 278 10.27 22.53 -18.05
CA GLU A 278 10.02 23.39 -19.21
C GLU A 278 8.66 23.11 -19.90
N GLY A 279 7.63 22.82 -19.07
CA GLY A 279 6.29 22.50 -19.53
C GLY A 279 6.11 21.07 -20.06
N GLU A 280 7.17 20.25 -20.12
CA GLU A 280 7.12 18.86 -20.58
C GLU A 280 6.90 17.88 -19.43
N ASP A 281 5.94 16.97 -19.60
CA ASP A 281 5.69 15.81 -18.73
C ASP A 281 6.71 14.70 -19.07
N LEU A 282 7.71 14.55 -18.21
CA LEU A 282 8.83 13.64 -18.47
C LEU A 282 8.42 12.17 -18.49
N LEU A 283 7.46 11.75 -17.67
CA LEU A 283 6.97 10.38 -17.69
C LEU A 283 6.18 10.11 -18.97
N ARG A 284 5.33 11.02 -19.39
CA ARG A 284 4.60 10.90 -20.66
C ARG A 284 5.56 10.74 -21.83
N THR A 285 6.58 11.59 -21.90
CA THR A 285 7.62 11.53 -22.94
C THR A 285 8.33 10.17 -22.93
N ALA A 286 8.66 9.62 -21.75
CA ALA A 286 9.30 8.31 -21.63
C ALA A 286 8.37 7.14 -21.97
N LEU A 287 7.06 7.24 -21.70
CA LEU A 287 6.09 6.18 -21.94
C LEU A 287 5.52 6.18 -23.36
N GLU A 288 5.47 7.31 -24.04
CA GLU A 288 4.84 7.44 -25.36
C GLU A 288 5.41 6.46 -26.40
N PRO A 289 6.72 6.24 -26.52
CA PRO A 289 7.27 5.21 -27.39
C PRO A 289 6.85 3.79 -26.99
N VAL A 290 6.67 3.53 -25.70
CA VAL A 290 6.30 2.19 -25.19
C VAL A 290 4.88 1.86 -25.61
N TRP A 291 3.91 2.72 -25.33
CA TRP A 291 2.51 2.42 -25.66
C TRP A 291 2.21 2.51 -27.15
N ARG A 292 2.96 3.32 -27.95
CA ARG A 292 2.82 3.34 -29.42
C ARG A 292 3.30 2.08 -30.10
N SER A 293 4.31 1.42 -29.55
CA SER A 293 4.87 0.16 -30.11
C SER A 293 4.17 -1.08 -29.57
N ALA A 294 3.41 -0.97 -28.49
CA ALA A 294 2.75 -2.09 -27.84
C ALA A 294 1.35 -2.35 -28.43
N PRO A 295 0.82 -3.59 -28.34
CA PRO A 295 -0.55 -3.90 -28.73
C PRO A 295 -1.57 -3.37 -27.72
N LEU A 296 -1.55 -2.05 -27.51
CA LEU A 296 -2.45 -1.35 -26.58
C LEU A 296 -3.49 -0.55 -27.33
N THR A 297 -4.71 -0.55 -26.80
CA THR A 297 -5.86 0.22 -27.28
C THR A 297 -6.45 1.03 -26.14
N ASN A 298 -7.27 2.03 -26.44
CA ASN A 298 -7.93 2.86 -25.45
C ASN A 298 -6.96 3.42 -24.39
N VAL A 299 -5.80 3.88 -24.84
CA VAL A 299 -4.79 4.48 -23.95
C VAL A 299 -5.29 5.85 -23.50
N SER A 300 -5.54 6.00 -22.20
CA SER A 300 -5.83 7.26 -21.53
C SER A 300 -4.68 7.61 -20.61
N TYR A 301 -4.13 8.80 -20.75
CA TYR A 301 -3.14 9.37 -19.85
C TYR A 301 -3.62 10.76 -19.43
N GLU A 302 -3.97 10.92 -18.16
CA GLU A 302 -4.58 12.15 -17.65
C GLU A 302 -3.91 12.62 -16.34
N ALA A 303 -3.81 13.93 -16.18
CA ALA A 303 -3.41 14.52 -14.91
C ALA A 303 -4.61 14.50 -13.95
N LEU A 304 -4.45 13.82 -12.81
CA LEU A 304 -5.45 13.75 -11.74
C LEU A 304 -5.33 14.94 -10.78
N ASP A 305 -4.10 15.40 -10.58
CA ASP A 305 -3.77 16.58 -9.77
C ASP A 305 -2.59 17.28 -10.44
N PRO A 306 -2.72 18.57 -10.81
CA PRO A 306 -1.66 19.25 -11.55
C PRO A 306 -0.42 19.57 -10.72
N ASP A 307 -0.53 19.61 -9.38
CA ASP A 307 0.58 20.01 -8.51
C ASP A 307 0.47 19.38 -7.13
N VAL A 308 1.46 18.53 -6.80
CA VAL A 308 1.57 17.83 -5.51
C VAL A 308 3.02 17.82 -5.03
N PHE A 309 3.23 17.64 -3.73
CA PHE A 309 4.56 17.53 -3.12
C PHE A 309 5.46 18.73 -3.38
N SER A 310 4.92 19.95 -3.33
CA SER A 310 5.69 21.19 -3.53
C SER A 310 6.92 21.30 -2.63
N GLU A 311 6.90 20.64 -1.45
CA GLU A 311 8.04 20.55 -0.54
C GLU A 311 9.23 19.77 -1.11
N GLU A 312 9.02 18.92 -2.11
CA GLU A 312 10.11 18.20 -2.78
C GLU A 312 10.93 19.12 -3.69
N LEU A 313 10.32 20.19 -4.20
CA LEU A 313 10.98 21.17 -5.08
C LEU A 313 12.07 21.98 -4.37
N GLU A 314 12.12 21.97 -3.03
CA GLU A 314 13.19 22.57 -2.25
C GLU A 314 14.52 21.78 -2.35
N LYS A 315 14.47 20.55 -2.87
CA LYS A 315 15.63 19.67 -2.99
C LYS A 315 16.39 19.96 -4.29
N GLU A 316 17.74 20.01 -4.21
CA GLU A 316 18.63 20.31 -5.35
C GLU A 316 18.32 19.47 -6.61
N ARG A 317 17.95 18.20 -6.45
CA ARG A 317 17.62 17.30 -7.55
C ARG A 317 16.37 17.70 -8.36
N TYR A 318 15.52 18.56 -7.82
CA TYR A 318 14.33 19.10 -8.46
C TYR A 318 14.49 20.56 -8.86
N ALA A 319 15.73 21.09 -8.91
CA ALA A 319 16.00 22.50 -9.16
C ALA A 319 15.48 23.00 -10.53
N ASP A 320 15.33 22.10 -11.50
CA ASP A 320 14.79 22.36 -12.84
C ASP A 320 13.32 21.94 -13.00
N VAL A 321 12.71 21.37 -11.95
CA VAL A 321 11.33 20.90 -11.99
C VAL A 321 10.38 22.03 -11.59
N GLU A 322 9.41 22.34 -12.46
CA GLU A 322 8.39 23.38 -12.22
C GLU A 322 7.31 22.91 -11.25
N ARG A 323 6.93 21.65 -11.33
CA ARG A 323 5.91 21.01 -10.50
C ARG A 323 5.96 19.49 -10.63
N ILE A 324 5.35 18.79 -9.69
CA ILE A 324 5.11 17.34 -9.74
C ILE A 324 3.60 17.15 -9.91
N ALA A 325 3.18 16.54 -11.01
CA ALA A 325 1.78 16.21 -11.23
C ALA A 325 1.48 14.74 -10.85
N LEU A 326 0.27 14.48 -10.37
CA LEU A 326 -0.26 13.12 -10.28
C LEU A 326 -0.97 12.75 -11.57
N VAL A 327 -0.65 11.59 -12.11
CA VAL A 327 -1.20 11.10 -13.37
C VAL A 327 -1.76 9.69 -13.25
N ALA A 328 -2.73 9.39 -14.11
CA ALA A 328 -3.22 8.04 -14.33
C ALA A 328 -2.98 7.64 -15.80
N LEU A 329 -2.35 6.46 -15.98
CA LEU A 329 -2.34 5.76 -17.25
C LEU A 329 -3.31 4.58 -17.16
N VAL A 330 -4.31 4.56 -18.02
CA VAL A 330 -5.21 3.42 -18.20
C VAL A 330 -5.10 2.96 -19.65
N ALA A 331 -4.75 1.71 -19.87
CA ALA A 331 -4.58 1.16 -21.21
C ALA A 331 -5.14 -0.25 -21.28
N ARG A 332 -5.70 -0.63 -22.43
CA ARG A 332 -6.25 -1.96 -22.65
C ARG A 332 -5.42 -2.70 -23.69
N ARG A 333 -5.13 -3.97 -23.45
CA ARG A 333 -4.48 -4.82 -24.44
C ARG A 333 -5.47 -5.14 -25.58
N ALA A 334 -5.01 -5.04 -26.83
CA ALA A 334 -5.75 -5.42 -28.02
C ALA A 334 -6.11 -6.91 -28.03
#